data_d5916c6c6492804c4e1191cfa2eb28e6
#
_entry.id   d5916c6c6492804c4e1191cfa2eb28e6
#
_cell.length_a   1.000
_cell.length_b   1.000
_cell.length_c   1.000
_cell.angle_alpha   90.00
_cell.angle_beta   90.00
_cell.angle_gamma   90.00
#
_symmetry.space_group_name_H-M   'P 1'
#
loop_
_entity.id
_entity.type
_entity.pdbx_description
1 polymer ?
#
loop_
_entity_poly.entity_id
_entity_poly.type
_entity_poly.pdbx_seq_one_letter_code
_entity_poly.pdbx_strand_id
1 'polypeptide(L)'
;MGHTLDSIAKELGLSKTTVSRAISGKGRISEETRKKVNEYIKEINYRPSAVARSLAANRTFNVGLVVPQDSALGEMPYFQTLMTGVCDRAMEYEYDVLIILADNDGIAALRHAVSNKKIDAVVVSRCERDSKVINFLKESDIPYIVVGNPMDEDVPYVDHDNEGAATKMIENLIDTGITRMALIGGGENINVTHSRLAGYRKGFLNKGLKADESLIFLNMHKSARMDSVLKESISEGAECIVCMDDMLCNSVLNCLHNDGISVPEDIKLCSFYDSNLLSTSKPSITSLYFDAKKLGAQCIEILMRNLDGESVTNEILTDYNIQMRDSTV
;
A
#
# COMPACT_ATOMS: atom_id res chain seq x y z
N MET A 1 -22.47 -31.46 18.06
CA MET A 1 -21.06 -31.81 18.36
C MET A 1 -20.30 -31.72 17.07
N GLY A 2 -19.17 -30.98 17.07
CA GLY A 2 -18.37 -30.82 15.83
C GLY A 2 -17.67 -32.12 15.47
N HIS A 3 -17.66 -32.47 14.19
CA HIS A 3 -16.91 -33.63 13.68
C HIS A 3 -15.40 -33.39 13.90
N THR A 4 -14.68 -34.45 14.27
CA THR A 4 -13.21 -34.44 14.45
C THR A 4 -12.56 -35.40 13.47
N LEU A 5 -11.25 -35.27 13.22
CA LEU A 5 -10.53 -36.26 12.41
C LEU A 5 -10.66 -37.68 12.93
N ASP A 6 -10.78 -37.84 14.25
CA ASP A 6 -10.96 -39.16 14.89
C ASP A 6 -12.36 -39.73 14.63
N SER A 7 -13.41 -38.88 14.68
CA SER A 7 -14.77 -39.34 14.37
C SER A 7 -14.94 -39.71 12.90
N ILE A 8 -14.34 -38.92 11.99
CA ILE A 8 -14.33 -39.20 10.54
C ILE A 8 -13.59 -40.50 10.24
N ALA A 9 -12.41 -40.68 10.85
CA ALA A 9 -11.65 -41.91 10.69
C ALA A 9 -12.42 -43.15 11.13
N LYS A 10 -13.12 -43.07 12.27
CA LYS A 10 -13.96 -44.16 12.79
C LYS A 10 -15.14 -44.48 11.86
N GLU A 11 -15.82 -43.45 11.34
CA GLU A 11 -16.98 -43.61 10.46
C GLU A 11 -16.61 -44.23 9.11
N LEU A 12 -15.46 -43.83 8.57
CA LEU A 12 -14.95 -44.33 7.27
C LEU A 12 -14.18 -45.66 7.38
N GLY A 13 -13.91 -46.13 8.60
CA GLY A 13 -13.08 -47.32 8.82
C GLY A 13 -11.61 -47.15 8.45
N LEU A 14 -11.08 -45.89 8.57
CA LEU A 14 -9.74 -45.55 8.20
C LEU A 14 -8.91 -45.12 9.44
N SER A 15 -7.59 -45.07 9.30
CA SER A 15 -6.75 -44.46 10.33
C SER A 15 -6.85 -42.95 10.29
N LYS A 16 -6.68 -42.25 11.44
CA LYS A 16 -6.60 -40.78 11.53
C LYS A 16 -5.54 -40.22 10.57
N THR A 17 -4.39 -40.90 10.46
CA THR A 17 -3.29 -40.52 9.54
C THR A 17 -3.74 -40.61 8.08
N THR A 18 -4.53 -41.64 7.71
CA THR A 18 -5.07 -41.79 6.35
C THR A 18 -6.04 -40.66 6.02
N VAL A 19 -6.97 -40.34 6.93
CA VAL A 19 -7.89 -39.20 6.74
C VAL A 19 -7.16 -37.89 6.65
N SER A 20 -6.20 -37.63 7.54
CA SER A 20 -5.38 -36.39 7.52
C SER A 20 -4.60 -36.25 6.20
N ARG A 21 -4.01 -37.34 5.70
CA ARG A 21 -3.29 -37.33 4.41
C ARG A 21 -4.25 -37.15 3.21
N ALA A 22 -5.44 -37.71 3.26
CA ALA A 22 -6.44 -37.53 2.20
C ALA A 22 -6.88 -36.09 2.10
N ILE A 23 -7.08 -35.41 3.24
CA ILE A 23 -7.47 -34.00 3.33
C ILE A 23 -6.33 -33.08 2.89
N SER A 24 -5.10 -33.32 3.38
CA SER A 24 -3.93 -32.47 3.10
C SER A 24 -3.35 -32.65 1.69
N GLY A 25 -3.79 -33.66 0.95
CA GLY A 25 -3.22 -34.01 -0.35
C GLY A 25 -1.80 -34.59 -0.28
N LYS A 26 -1.16 -34.67 0.89
CA LYS A 26 0.22 -35.10 1.09
C LYS A 26 0.30 -36.61 1.41
N GLY A 27 1.34 -37.28 0.87
CA GLY A 27 1.60 -38.70 1.13
C GLY A 27 0.92 -39.65 0.15
N ARG A 28 1.36 -40.94 0.16
CA ARG A 28 0.81 -41.98 -0.73
C ARG A 28 -0.51 -42.48 -0.16
N ILE A 29 -1.61 -42.15 -0.84
CA ILE A 29 -2.96 -42.67 -0.59
C ILE A 29 -3.58 -42.92 -1.96
N SER A 30 -4.40 -44.01 -2.06
CA SER A 30 -5.11 -44.31 -3.30
C SER A 30 -6.09 -43.19 -3.65
N GLU A 31 -6.29 -42.94 -4.93
CA GLU A 31 -7.27 -41.95 -5.38
C GLU A 31 -8.69 -42.27 -4.91
N GLU A 32 -9.03 -43.55 -4.85
CA GLU A 32 -10.31 -44.04 -4.34
C GLU A 32 -10.51 -43.64 -2.87
N THR A 33 -9.50 -43.85 -2.02
CA THR A 33 -9.55 -43.45 -0.61
C THR A 33 -9.65 -41.93 -0.47
N ARG A 34 -8.92 -41.17 -1.27
CA ARG A 34 -8.96 -39.72 -1.26
C ARG A 34 -10.33 -39.20 -1.65
N LYS A 35 -10.93 -39.79 -2.71
CA LYS A 35 -12.26 -39.43 -3.16
C LYS A 35 -13.31 -39.73 -2.10
N LYS A 36 -13.28 -40.93 -1.50
CA LYS A 36 -14.19 -41.32 -0.42
C LYS A 36 -14.15 -40.38 0.79
N VAL A 37 -12.94 -39.97 1.22
CA VAL A 37 -12.77 -39.05 2.35
C VAL A 37 -13.29 -37.65 1.98
N ASN A 38 -12.98 -37.15 0.80
CA ASN A 38 -13.40 -35.82 0.37
C ASN A 38 -14.92 -35.72 0.16
N GLU A 39 -15.56 -36.73 -0.36
CA GLU A 39 -17.03 -36.81 -0.49
C GLU A 39 -17.69 -36.76 0.88
N TYR A 40 -17.24 -37.58 1.81
CA TYR A 40 -17.77 -37.61 3.17
C TYR A 40 -17.60 -36.31 3.92
N ILE A 41 -16.40 -35.66 3.82
CA ILE A 41 -16.13 -34.35 4.42
C ILE A 41 -17.08 -33.29 3.87
N LYS A 42 -17.36 -33.33 2.56
CA LYS A 42 -18.27 -32.42 1.90
C LYS A 42 -19.73 -32.65 2.36
N GLU A 43 -20.13 -33.88 2.51
CA GLU A 43 -21.47 -34.26 3.01
C GLU A 43 -21.72 -33.72 4.43
N ILE A 44 -20.75 -33.90 5.35
CA ILE A 44 -20.87 -33.46 6.74
C ILE A 44 -20.46 -32.03 6.98
N ASN A 45 -20.12 -31.27 5.90
CA ASN A 45 -19.64 -29.90 5.94
C ASN A 45 -18.47 -29.70 6.94
N TYR A 46 -17.58 -30.70 7.01
CA TYR A 46 -16.43 -30.65 7.91
C TYR A 46 -15.35 -29.77 7.33
N ARG A 47 -14.92 -28.80 8.14
CA ARG A 47 -13.70 -28.00 7.85
C ARG A 47 -12.61 -28.39 8.84
N PRO A 48 -11.39 -28.74 8.36
CA PRO A 48 -10.28 -28.97 9.25
C PRO A 48 -10.08 -27.80 10.20
N SER A 49 -9.82 -28.06 11.47
CA SER A 49 -9.47 -27.01 12.41
C SER A 49 -8.24 -26.24 11.90
N ALA A 50 -8.30 -24.91 11.93
CA ALA A 50 -7.17 -24.04 11.54
C ALA A 50 -5.89 -24.42 12.30
N VAL A 51 -5.99 -24.77 13.59
CA VAL A 51 -4.88 -25.25 14.41
C VAL A 51 -4.28 -26.56 13.88
N ALA A 52 -5.12 -27.51 13.48
CA ALA A 52 -4.63 -28.78 12.92
C ALA A 52 -3.96 -28.58 11.56
N ARG A 53 -4.49 -27.69 10.73
CA ARG A 53 -3.90 -27.30 9.45
C ARG A 53 -2.54 -26.63 9.67
N SER A 54 -2.47 -25.69 10.58
CA SER A 54 -1.27 -24.93 10.95
C SER A 54 -0.14 -25.86 11.42
N LEU A 55 -0.45 -26.80 12.35
CA LEU A 55 0.52 -27.79 12.84
C LEU A 55 1.02 -28.72 11.73
N ALA A 56 0.13 -29.17 10.84
CA ALA A 56 0.48 -30.06 9.74
C ALA A 56 1.34 -29.40 8.66
N ALA A 57 1.12 -28.12 8.40
CA ALA A 57 1.83 -27.33 7.40
C ALA A 57 3.09 -26.64 7.96
N ASN A 58 3.23 -26.54 9.28
CA ASN A 58 4.20 -25.68 9.97
C ASN A 58 4.08 -24.21 9.51
N ARG A 59 2.84 -23.74 9.28
CA ARG A 59 2.50 -22.38 8.85
C ARG A 59 1.32 -21.90 9.69
N THR A 60 1.26 -20.59 9.94
CA THR A 60 0.16 -19.97 10.68
C THR A 60 -1.03 -19.64 9.79
N PHE A 61 -0.81 -19.52 8.50
CA PHE A 61 -1.73 -18.98 7.51
C PHE A 61 -2.18 -17.55 7.83
N ASN A 62 -1.28 -16.74 8.40
CA ASN A 62 -1.47 -15.34 8.65
C ASN A 62 -0.36 -14.53 7.98
N VAL A 63 -0.75 -13.45 7.32
CA VAL A 63 0.16 -12.40 6.85
C VAL A 63 0.03 -11.18 7.75
N GLY A 64 1.13 -10.63 8.23
CA GLY A 64 1.15 -9.36 8.94
C GLY A 64 1.10 -8.20 7.94
N LEU A 65 0.14 -7.29 8.08
CA LEU A 65 0.15 -6.00 7.38
C LEU A 65 0.58 -4.92 8.37
N VAL A 66 1.81 -4.43 8.20
CA VAL A 66 2.33 -3.32 8.99
C VAL A 66 1.80 -2.02 8.43
N VAL A 67 1.12 -1.25 9.28
CA VAL A 67 0.62 0.09 8.98
C VAL A 67 1.20 1.09 10.00
N PRO A 68 1.42 2.35 9.60
CA PRO A 68 1.98 3.36 10.52
C PRO A 68 1.06 3.59 11.72
N GLN A 69 1.65 3.95 12.87
CA GLN A 69 0.89 4.29 14.09
C GLN A 69 0.34 5.72 14.07
N ASP A 70 0.81 6.54 13.14
CA ASP A 70 0.32 7.90 12.97
C ASP A 70 -1.15 7.92 12.50
N SER A 71 -1.76 9.10 12.51
CA SER A 71 -3.17 9.29 12.10
C SER A 71 -3.46 8.94 10.64
N ALA A 72 -2.43 8.64 9.83
CA ALA A 72 -2.59 8.33 8.41
C ALA A 72 -3.54 7.14 8.14
N LEU A 73 -3.57 6.14 9.02
CA LEU A 73 -4.43 4.97 8.84
C LEU A 73 -5.93 5.34 8.75
N GLY A 74 -6.38 6.29 9.58
CA GLY A 74 -7.78 6.72 9.61
C GLY A 74 -8.11 7.84 8.61
N GLU A 75 -7.12 8.62 8.23
CA GLU A 75 -7.29 9.84 7.44
C GLU A 75 -6.96 9.65 5.95
N MET A 76 -6.11 8.67 5.59
CA MET A 76 -5.68 8.43 4.21
C MET A 76 -6.42 7.27 3.55
N PRO A 77 -7.30 7.52 2.57
CA PRO A 77 -8.00 6.48 1.79
C PRO A 77 -7.06 5.46 1.12
N TYR A 78 -5.84 5.88 0.83
CA TYR A 78 -4.79 5.03 0.27
C TYR A 78 -4.58 3.73 1.08
N PHE A 79 -4.38 3.83 2.40
CA PHE A 79 -4.13 2.65 3.23
C PHE A 79 -5.33 1.70 3.29
N GLN A 80 -6.55 2.23 3.29
CA GLN A 80 -7.77 1.43 3.27
C GLN A 80 -7.91 0.65 1.95
N THR A 81 -7.59 1.29 0.82
CA THR A 81 -7.65 0.67 -0.51
C THR A 81 -6.56 -0.38 -0.67
N LEU A 82 -5.32 -0.08 -0.24
CA LEU A 82 -4.21 -1.04 -0.20
C LEU A 82 -4.56 -2.27 0.64
N MET A 83 -5.04 -2.05 1.86
CA MET A 83 -5.47 -3.11 2.78
C MET A 83 -6.55 -4.01 2.16
N THR A 84 -7.52 -3.42 1.45
CA THR A 84 -8.54 -4.20 0.74
C THR A 84 -7.90 -5.14 -0.28
N GLY A 85 -6.93 -4.66 -1.07
CA GLY A 85 -6.20 -5.50 -2.02
C GLY A 85 -5.41 -6.63 -1.36
N VAL A 86 -4.74 -6.32 -0.24
CA VAL A 86 -4.01 -7.30 0.56
C VAL A 86 -4.97 -8.38 1.10
N CYS A 87 -6.11 -7.98 1.70
CA CYS A 87 -7.07 -8.91 2.28
C CYS A 87 -7.74 -9.80 1.22
N ASP A 88 -8.22 -9.20 0.13
CA ASP A 88 -8.88 -9.94 -0.95
C ASP A 88 -7.94 -11.01 -1.53
N ARG A 89 -6.68 -10.63 -1.80
CA ARG A 89 -5.71 -11.56 -2.39
C ARG A 89 -5.21 -12.61 -1.40
N ALA A 90 -5.00 -12.25 -0.13
CA ALA A 90 -4.62 -13.21 0.92
C ALA A 90 -5.68 -14.29 1.10
N MET A 91 -6.96 -13.93 1.06
CA MET A 91 -8.08 -14.87 1.16
C MET A 91 -8.07 -15.91 0.03
N GLU A 92 -7.67 -15.57 -1.19
CA GLU A 92 -7.55 -16.52 -2.31
C GLU A 92 -6.50 -17.60 -2.05
N TYR A 93 -5.48 -17.29 -1.24
CA TYR A 93 -4.45 -18.22 -0.77
C TYR A 93 -4.79 -18.86 0.58
N GLU A 94 -6.01 -18.67 1.09
CA GLU A 94 -6.45 -19.12 2.42
C GLU A 94 -5.62 -18.57 3.59
N TYR A 95 -5.12 -17.32 3.45
CA TYR A 95 -4.43 -16.58 4.50
C TYR A 95 -5.33 -15.52 5.12
N ASP A 96 -5.23 -15.36 6.44
CA ASP A 96 -5.82 -14.26 7.17
C ASP A 96 -4.80 -13.09 7.26
N VAL A 97 -5.29 -11.86 7.44
CA VAL A 97 -4.44 -10.67 7.56
C VAL A 97 -4.49 -10.12 8.99
N LEU A 98 -3.33 -10.07 9.65
CA LEU A 98 -3.14 -9.46 10.95
C LEU A 98 -2.63 -8.03 10.80
N ILE A 99 -3.44 -7.05 11.18
CA ILE A 99 -3.01 -5.64 11.18
C ILE A 99 -2.05 -5.40 12.34
N ILE A 100 -0.89 -4.84 12.04
CA ILE A 100 0.18 -4.56 12.99
C ILE A 100 0.52 -3.07 12.92
N LEU A 101 0.27 -2.34 14.00
CA LEU A 101 0.67 -0.94 14.10
C LEU A 101 2.14 -0.88 14.47
N ALA A 102 2.97 -0.38 13.57
CA ALA A 102 4.41 -0.18 13.80
C ALA A 102 4.98 0.83 12.79
N ASP A 103 5.91 1.64 13.27
CA ASP A 103 6.67 2.63 12.50
C ASP A 103 8.01 2.93 13.19
N ASN A 104 8.65 4.05 12.82
CA ASN A 104 9.90 4.47 13.46
C ASN A 104 9.77 4.87 14.94
N ASP A 105 8.56 5.14 15.43
CA ASP A 105 8.32 5.44 16.86
C ASP A 105 8.24 4.16 17.68
N GLY A 106 7.78 3.03 17.08
CA GLY A 106 7.74 1.77 17.79
C GLY A 106 7.46 0.54 16.93
N ILE A 107 8.19 -0.55 17.21
CA ILE A 107 8.06 -1.85 16.53
C ILE A 107 7.64 -3.00 17.46
N ALA A 108 7.15 -2.68 18.66
CA ALA A 108 6.86 -3.70 19.68
C ALA A 108 5.80 -4.73 19.21
N ALA A 109 4.75 -4.27 18.55
CA ALA A 109 3.69 -5.14 18.03
C ALA A 109 4.21 -6.08 16.92
N LEU A 110 5.05 -5.56 16.00
CA LEU A 110 5.68 -6.37 14.96
C LEU A 110 6.62 -7.41 15.56
N ARG A 111 7.50 -7.00 16.48
CA ARG A 111 8.41 -7.90 17.19
C ARG A 111 7.63 -9.00 17.91
N HIS A 112 6.53 -8.66 18.58
CA HIS A 112 5.68 -9.63 19.25
C HIS A 112 5.08 -10.64 18.27
N ALA A 113 4.56 -10.20 17.13
CA ALA A 113 3.95 -11.07 16.13
C ALA A 113 4.98 -12.05 15.52
N VAL A 114 6.17 -11.55 15.15
CA VAL A 114 7.25 -12.36 14.58
C VAL A 114 7.84 -13.34 15.60
N SER A 115 8.24 -12.86 16.79
CA SER A 115 8.88 -13.71 17.81
C SER A 115 7.96 -14.81 18.35
N ASN A 116 6.64 -14.58 18.36
CA ASN A 116 5.65 -15.58 18.77
C ASN A 116 5.10 -16.41 17.61
N LYS A 117 5.70 -16.33 16.43
CA LYS A 117 5.30 -17.08 15.22
C LYS A 117 3.79 -16.95 14.95
N LYS A 118 3.25 -15.75 14.99
CA LYS A 118 1.82 -15.48 14.72
C LYS A 118 1.52 -15.24 13.25
N ILE A 119 2.56 -14.99 12.45
CA ILE A 119 2.49 -14.67 11.03
C ILE A 119 3.58 -15.40 10.27
N ASP A 120 3.35 -15.70 9.00
CA ASP A 120 4.30 -16.38 8.11
C ASP A 120 5.05 -15.43 7.20
N ALA A 121 4.50 -14.24 6.95
CA ALA A 121 5.09 -13.22 6.09
C ALA A 121 4.59 -11.84 6.49
N VAL A 122 5.24 -10.77 5.99
CA VAL A 122 4.92 -9.37 6.33
C VAL A 122 4.83 -8.51 5.07
N VAL A 123 3.74 -7.72 4.97
CA VAL A 123 3.65 -6.56 4.07
C VAL A 123 3.89 -5.31 4.89
N VAL A 124 4.83 -4.45 4.47
CA VAL A 124 5.07 -3.13 5.07
C VAL A 124 4.42 -2.08 4.16
N SER A 125 3.36 -1.42 4.62
CA SER A 125 2.51 -0.56 3.77
C SER A 125 3.10 0.82 3.45
N ARG A 126 4.22 1.20 4.09
CA ARG A 126 4.91 2.48 3.85
C ARG A 126 6.41 2.33 4.01
N CYS A 127 7.15 2.82 3.03
CA CYS A 127 8.61 2.87 3.09
C CYS A 127 9.09 4.19 3.67
N GLU A 128 9.86 4.10 4.75
CA GLU A 128 10.49 5.24 5.42
C GLU A 128 12.01 5.11 5.36
N ARG A 129 12.71 6.23 5.32
CA ARG A 129 14.17 6.25 5.49
C ARG A 129 14.56 5.76 6.88
N ASP A 130 15.67 5.05 6.97
CA ASP A 130 16.20 4.51 8.23
C ASP A 130 15.15 3.73 9.04
N SER A 131 14.28 2.99 8.33
CA SER A 131 13.13 2.32 8.90
C SER A 131 13.52 1.25 9.92
N LYS A 132 13.12 1.45 11.19
CA LYS A 132 13.25 0.42 12.24
C LYS A 132 12.48 -0.86 11.91
N VAL A 133 11.36 -0.73 11.19
CA VAL A 133 10.55 -1.86 10.72
C VAL A 133 11.35 -2.69 9.73
N ILE A 134 11.90 -2.06 8.68
CA ILE A 134 12.67 -2.75 7.63
C ILE A 134 13.96 -3.33 8.23
N ASN A 135 14.68 -2.57 9.06
CA ASN A 135 15.91 -3.06 9.70
C ASN A 135 15.64 -4.31 10.56
N PHE A 136 14.56 -4.32 11.34
CA PHE A 136 14.16 -5.49 12.11
C PHE A 136 13.81 -6.69 11.21
N LEU A 137 13.11 -6.47 10.08
CA LEU A 137 12.76 -7.53 9.15
C LEU A 137 13.97 -8.09 8.41
N LYS A 138 14.96 -7.26 8.06
CA LYS A 138 16.25 -7.70 7.48
C LYS A 138 17.02 -8.64 8.42
N GLU A 139 16.91 -8.42 9.74
CA GLU A 139 17.53 -9.27 10.76
C GLU A 139 16.70 -10.51 11.11
N SER A 140 15.52 -10.63 10.55
CA SER A 140 14.56 -11.71 10.82
C SER A 140 14.51 -12.70 9.66
N ASP A 141 14.28 -13.98 9.96
CA ASP A 141 14.12 -15.01 8.92
C ASP A 141 12.72 -15.02 8.26
N ILE A 142 11.88 -14.00 8.55
CA ILE A 142 10.51 -13.94 8.04
C ILE A 142 10.47 -13.29 6.65
N PRO A 143 9.82 -13.90 5.65
CA PRO A 143 9.58 -13.28 4.36
C PRO A 143 8.83 -11.96 4.51
N TYR A 144 9.25 -10.93 3.78
CA TYR A 144 8.56 -9.65 3.79
C TYR A 144 8.65 -8.94 2.44
N ILE A 145 7.76 -7.98 2.23
CA ILE A 145 7.77 -7.07 1.09
C ILE A 145 7.39 -5.67 1.54
N VAL A 146 8.00 -4.66 0.92
CA VAL A 146 7.78 -3.25 1.24
C VAL A 146 6.99 -2.57 0.12
N VAL A 147 6.00 -1.78 0.46
CA VAL A 147 5.33 -0.88 -0.46
C VAL A 147 6.10 0.44 -0.52
N GLY A 148 6.56 0.79 -1.71
CA GLY A 148 7.43 1.93 -1.96
C GLY A 148 8.90 1.52 -2.09
N ASN A 149 9.62 2.20 -2.98
CA ASN A 149 11.03 1.93 -3.25
C ASN A 149 11.92 2.35 -2.07
N PRO A 150 12.60 1.39 -1.39
CA PRO A 150 13.46 1.67 -0.24
C PRO A 150 14.81 2.30 -0.62
N MET A 151 15.15 2.39 -1.90
CA MET A 151 16.48 2.78 -2.40
C MET A 151 17.60 1.86 -1.90
N ASP A 152 17.26 0.61 -1.60
CA ASP A 152 18.14 -0.44 -1.10
C ASP A 152 17.84 -1.72 -1.89
N GLU A 153 18.82 -2.21 -2.66
CA GLU A 153 18.65 -3.33 -3.60
C GLU A 153 18.37 -4.65 -2.88
N ASP A 154 18.76 -4.77 -1.60
CA ASP A 154 18.55 -5.97 -0.79
C ASP A 154 17.15 -6.04 -0.16
N VAL A 155 16.35 -5.00 -0.29
CA VAL A 155 14.99 -4.94 0.27
C VAL A 155 13.96 -5.22 -0.81
N PRO A 156 13.18 -6.31 -0.71
CA PRO A 156 12.13 -6.59 -1.69
C PRO A 156 11.00 -5.58 -1.59
N TYR A 157 10.56 -5.04 -2.74
CA TYR A 157 9.52 -4.04 -2.76
C TYR A 157 8.62 -4.11 -3.99
N VAL A 158 7.43 -3.54 -3.84
CA VAL A 158 6.53 -3.18 -4.94
C VAL A 158 6.20 -1.69 -4.82
N ASP A 159 6.25 -0.96 -5.91
CA ASP A 159 5.88 0.46 -5.93
C ASP A 159 5.12 0.81 -7.21
N HIS A 160 4.44 1.95 -7.23
CA HIS A 160 4.02 2.61 -8.46
C HIS A 160 5.18 3.42 -9.03
N ASP A 161 5.14 3.69 -10.34
CA ASP A 161 6.07 4.66 -10.97
C ASP A 161 5.70 6.09 -10.56
N ASN A 162 5.96 6.42 -9.29
CA ASN A 162 5.66 7.75 -8.74
C ASN A 162 6.46 8.87 -9.42
N GLU A 163 7.73 8.60 -9.80
CA GLU A 163 8.56 9.57 -10.50
C GLU A 163 8.04 9.85 -11.91
N GLY A 164 7.80 8.78 -12.70
CA GLY A 164 7.30 8.93 -14.07
C GLY A 164 5.93 9.57 -14.12
N ALA A 165 5.01 9.19 -13.23
CA ALA A 165 3.68 9.77 -13.15
C ALA A 165 3.72 11.26 -12.80
N ALA A 166 4.50 11.65 -11.78
CA ALA A 166 4.68 13.06 -11.41
C ALA A 166 5.33 13.84 -12.56
N THR A 167 6.36 13.29 -13.22
CA THR A 167 6.97 13.88 -14.41
C THR A 167 5.92 14.19 -15.46
N LYS A 168 5.08 13.21 -15.79
CA LYS A 168 4.06 13.35 -16.82
C LYS A 168 2.98 14.37 -16.47
N MET A 169 2.56 14.42 -15.20
CA MET A 169 1.61 15.43 -14.72
C MET A 169 2.17 16.84 -14.90
N ILE A 170 3.42 17.10 -14.50
CA ILE A 170 4.06 18.41 -14.64
C ILE A 170 4.23 18.79 -16.12
N GLU A 171 4.66 17.86 -16.98
CA GLU A 171 4.73 18.09 -18.43
C GLU A 171 3.37 18.52 -18.98
N ASN A 172 2.28 17.84 -18.58
CA ASN A 172 0.94 18.17 -19.05
C ASN A 172 0.49 19.57 -18.56
N LEU A 173 0.77 19.92 -17.31
CA LEU A 173 0.45 21.27 -16.80
C LEU A 173 1.22 22.36 -17.55
N ILE A 174 2.50 22.14 -17.85
CA ILE A 174 3.31 23.09 -18.66
C ILE A 174 2.76 23.20 -20.08
N ASP A 175 2.28 22.11 -20.68
CA ASP A 175 1.67 22.13 -22.02
C ASP A 175 0.37 22.93 -22.06
N THR A 176 -0.32 23.11 -20.93
CA THR A 176 -1.47 24.02 -20.81
C THR A 176 -1.10 25.49 -20.54
N GLY A 177 0.21 25.80 -20.45
CA GLY A 177 0.72 27.15 -20.24
C GLY A 177 1.07 27.47 -18.77
N ILE A 178 0.92 26.54 -17.84
CA ILE A 178 1.27 26.71 -16.41
C ILE A 178 2.77 26.49 -16.25
N THR A 179 3.53 27.53 -15.96
CA THR A 179 5.01 27.46 -15.92
C THR A 179 5.60 27.71 -14.54
N ARG A 180 4.84 28.30 -13.62
CA ARG A 180 5.27 28.57 -12.25
C ARG A 180 4.36 27.85 -11.25
N MET A 181 4.90 26.88 -10.55
CA MET A 181 4.12 26.01 -9.64
C MET A 181 4.76 25.97 -8.27
N ALA A 182 3.92 25.96 -7.23
CA ALA A 182 4.36 25.64 -5.87
C ALA A 182 4.09 24.17 -5.56
N LEU A 183 5.03 23.50 -4.89
CA LEU A 183 4.91 22.10 -4.47
C LEU A 183 4.72 22.01 -2.97
N ILE A 184 3.60 21.41 -2.54
CA ILE A 184 3.28 21.14 -1.13
C ILE A 184 3.46 19.64 -0.88
N GLY A 185 4.44 19.28 -0.06
CA GLY A 185 4.86 17.90 0.15
C GLY A 185 4.73 17.39 1.57
N GLY A 186 4.72 16.08 1.69
CA GLY A 186 4.72 15.34 2.95
C GLY A 186 6.11 15.28 3.62
N GLY A 187 6.29 14.33 4.52
CA GLY A 187 7.51 14.17 5.29
C GLY A 187 8.72 13.76 4.43
N GLU A 188 9.87 14.39 4.66
CA GLU A 188 11.13 14.07 3.98
C GLU A 188 11.69 12.69 4.38
N ASN A 189 11.22 12.12 5.48
CA ASN A 189 11.57 10.75 5.87
C ASN A 189 10.84 9.67 5.06
N ILE A 190 9.85 10.03 4.23
CA ILE A 190 9.01 9.10 3.47
C ILE A 190 9.54 9.01 2.03
N ASN A 191 9.84 7.80 1.56
CA ASN A 191 10.51 7.61 0.27
C ASN A 191 9.70 8.10 -0.92
N VAL A 192 8.37 7.92 -0.93
CA VAL A 192 7.50 8.42 -2.01
C VAL A 192 7.58 9.95 -2.18
N THR A 193 7.84 10.71 -1.10
CA THR A 193 8.08 12.16 -1.18
C THR A 193 9.26 12.47 -2.11
N HIS A 194 10.34 11.70 -2.02
CA HIS A 194 11.52 11.88 -2.88
C HIS A 194 11.26 11.52 -4.33
N SER A 195 10.56 10.40 -4.58
CA SER A 195 10.20 9.98 -5.95
C SER A 195 9.31 11.03 -6.63
N ARG A 196 8.31 11.55 -5.92
CA ARG A 196 7.41 12.61 -6.44
C ARG A 196 8.13 13.93 -6.65
N LEU A 197 9.05 14.30 -5.75
CA LEU A 197 9.89 15.49 -5.89
C LEU A 197 10.85 15.38 -7.09
N ALA A 198 11.45 14.21 -7.28
CA ALA A 198 12.29 13.95 -8.45
C ALA A 198 11.48 14.08 -9.76
N GLY A 199 10.28 13.50 -9.80
CA GLY A 199 9.38 13.63 -10.94
C GLY A 199 8.92 15.06 -11.19
N TYR A 200 8.60 15.82 -10.14
CA TYR A 200 8.29 17.23 -10.25
C TYR A 200 9.41 18.01 -10.94
N ARG A 201 10.65 17.89 -10.47
CA ARG A 201 11.82 18.56 -11.06
C ARG A 201 12.09 18.11 -12.51
N LYS A 202 11.95 16.80 -12.76
CA LYS A 202 12.19 16.19 -14.07
C LYS A 202 11.18 16.68 -15.11
N GLY A 203 9.91 16.87 -14.74
CA GLY A 203 8.89 17.40 -15.64
C GLY A 203 9.21 18.81 -16.13
N PHE A 204 9.70 19.70 -15.26
CA PHE A 204 10.21 21.01 -15.67
C PHE A 204 11.43 20.89 -16.59
N LEU A 205 12.40 20.06 -16.22
CA LEU A 205 13.63 19.87 -16.99
C LEU A 205 13.35 19.36 -18.42
N ASN A 206 12.44 18.42 -18.57
CA ASN A 206 12.04 17.86 -19.88
C ASN A 206 11.39 18.91 -20.79
N LYS A 207 10.80 19.94 -20.22
CA LYS A 207 10.22 21.09 -20.94
C LYS A 207 11.21 22.26 -21.11
N GLY A 208 12.47 22.07 -20.76
CA GLY A 208 13.52 23.12 -20.85
C GLY A 208 13.39 24.21 -19.79
N LEU A 209 12.63 23.97 -18.73
CA LEU A 209 12.42 24.88 -17.60
C LEU A 209 13.14 24.38 -16.35
N LYS A 210 13.18 25.21 -15.31
CA LYS A 210 13.62 24.82 -13.97
C LYS A 210 12.50 25.03 -12.97
N ALA A 211 12.30 24.06 -12.09
CA ALA A 211 11.48 24.24 -10.91
C ALA A 211 12.09 25.34 -10.02
N ASP A 212 11.24 26.18 -9.46
CA ASP A 212 11.65 27.18 -8.48
C ASP A 212 11.75 26.52 -7.11
N GLU A 213 12.97 26.29 -6.64
CA GLU A 213 13.23 25.61 -5.36
C GLU A 213 12.67 26.38 -4.15
N SER A 214 12.49 27.72 -4.25
CA SER A 214 11.87 28.52 -3.19
C SER A 214 10.37 28.27 -3.01
N LEU A 215 9.73 27.65 -4.03
CA LEU A 215 8.32 27.26 -4.01
C LEU A 215 8.10 25.77 -3.66
N ILE A 216 9.12 25.09 -3.11
CA ILE A 216 9.03 23.70 -2.68
C ILE A 216 8.96 23.65 -1.15
N PHE A 217 7.82 23.21 -0.63
CA PHE A 217 7.54 23.17 0.80
C PHE A 217 7.23 21.72 1.23
N LEU A 218 8.18 21.12 1.95
CA LEU A 218 8.04 19.77 2.48
C LEU A 218 7.64 19.80 3.98
N ASN A 219 7.31 18.62 4.52
CA ASN A 219 6.87 18.45 5.91
C ASN A 219 5.58 19.24 6.24
N MET A 220 4.66 19.32 5.28
CA MET A 220 3.47 20.17 5.40
C MET A 220 2.23 19.47 5.99
N HIS A 221 2.25 18.17 6.23
CA HIS A 221 1.16 17.49 6.94
C HIS A 221 0.96 18.09 8.34
N LYS A 222 -0.28 18.53 8.63
CA LYS A 222 -0.65 19.17 9.92
C LYS A 222 0.23 20.36 10.31
N SER A 223 0.84 21.01 9.33
CA SER A 223 1.70 22.16 9.58
C SER A 223 0.88 23.42 9.87
N ALA A 224 1.19 24.08 10.98
CA ALA A 224 0.61 25.40 11.30
C ALA A 224 1.07 26.50 10.30
N ARG A 225 2.02 26.20 9.42
CA ARG A 225 2.53 27.14 8.41
C ARG A 225 1.75 27.09 7.09
N MET A 226 0.73 26.24 6.94
CA MET A 226 0.02 26.07 5.65
C MET A 226 -0.43 27.41 5.08
N ASP A 227 -1.18 28.21 5.87
CA ASP A 227 -1.69 29.50 5.42
C ASP A 227 -0.58 30.47 4.98
N SER A 228 0.54 30.53 5.73
CA SER A 228 1.67 31.40 5.36
C SER A 228 2.35 30.95 4.07
N VAL A 229 2.52 29.65 3.88
CA VAL A 229 3.11 29.06 2.67
C VAL A 229 2.24 29.30 1.44
N LEU A 230 0.93 29.21 1.57
CA LEU A 230 0.01 29.49 0.47
C LEU A 230 0.05 30.96 0.07
N LYS A 231 0.05 31.89 1.04
CA LYS A 231 0.19 33.33 0.79
C LYS A 231 1.53 33.69 0.15
N GLU A 232 2.62 33.07 0.62
CA GLU A 232 3.96 33.20 0.02
C GLU A 232 3.95 32.71 -1.43
N SER A 233 3.41 31.50 -1.70
CA SER A 233 3.34 30.94 -3.04
C SER A 233 2.60 31.84 -4.02
N ILE A 234 1.44 32.39 -3.61
CA ILE A 234 0.63 33.29 -4.44
C ILE A 234 1.35 34.60 -4.67
N SER A 235 1.96 35.21 -3.63
CA SER A 235 2.69 36.46 -3.73
C SER A 235 3.91 36.37 -4.62
N GLU A 236 4.55 35.20 -4.66
CA GLU A 236 5.66 34.89 -5.57
C GLU A 236 5.20 34.51 -6.99
N GLY A 237 3.88 34.58 -7.27
CA GLY A 237 3.31 34.39 -8.59
C GLY A 237 3.16 32.93 -9.03
N ALA A 238 2.94 32.00 -8.09
CA ALA A 238 2.57 30.65 -8.45
C ALA A 238 1.21 30.64 -9.18
N GLU A 239 1.14 29.96 -10.31
CA GLU A 239 -0.05 29.80 -11.14
C GLU A 239 -0.85 28.54 -10.74
N CYS A 240 -0.15 27.58 -10.11
CA CYS A 240 -0.73 26.31 -9.66
C CYS A 240 -0.04 25.85 -8.38
N ILE A 241 -0.82 25.28 -7.47
CA ILE A 241 -0.32 24.51 -6.32
C ILE A 241 -0.43 23.03 -6.66
N VAL A 242 0.70 22.34 -6.55
CA VAL A 242 0.81 20.89 -6.72
C VAL A 242 0.95 20.25 -5.35
N CYS A 243 0.02 19.42 -4.95
CA CYS A 243 0.08 18.69 -3.69
C CYS A 243 0.58 17.26 -3.90
N MET A 244 1.43 16.77 -3.01
CA MET A 244 1.97 15.42 -3.16
C MET A 244 0.96 14.32 -2.86
N ASP A 245 -0.10 14.60 -2.12
CA ASP A 245 -1.18 13.65 -1.83
C ASP A 245 -2.54 14.34 -1.66
N ASP A 246 -3.58 13.52 -1.57
CA ASP A 246 -4.98 13.97 -1.51
C ASP A 246 -5.32 14.68 -0.19
N MET A 247 -4.74 14.28 0.94
CA MET A 247 -4.99 14.92 2.24
C MET A 247 -4.38 16.31 2.31
N LEU A 248 -3.15 16.48 1.81
CA LEU A 248 -2.53 17.79 1.65
C LEU A 248 -3.36 18.66 0.72
N CYS A 249 -3.79 18.11 -0.42
CA CYS A 249 -4.58 18.83 -1.40
C CYS A 249 -5.93 19.31 -0.83
N ASN A 250 -6.62 18.46 -0.10
CA ASN A 250 -7.86 18.84 0.59
C ASN A 250 -7.62 19.93 1.65
N SER A 251 -6.52 19.84 2.40
CA SER A 251 -6.15 20.86 3.38
C SER A 251 -5.86 22.20 2.70
N VAL A 252 -5.11 22.19 1.60
CA VAL A 252 -4.85 23.37 0.77
C VAL A 252 -6.14 23.98 0.23
N LEU A 253 -7.03 23.16 -0.34
CA LEU A 253 -8.32 23.64 -0.87
C LEU A 253 -9.15 24.34 0.21
N ASN A 254 -9.21 23.74 1.42
CA ASN A 254 -9.93 24.35 2.55
C ASN A 254 -9.31 25.68 2.99
N CYS A 255 -7.99 25.80 3.06
CA CYS A 255 -7.31 27.05 3.39
C CYS A 255 -7.59 28.14 2.33
N LEU A 256 -7.49 27.81 1.04
CA LEU A 256 -7.80 28.74 -0.07
C LEU A 256 -9.26 29.23 0.04
N HIS A 257 -10.21 28.34 0.24
CA HIS A 257 -11.62 28.71 0.42
C HIS A 257 -11.84 29.64 1.61
N ASN A 258 -11.18 29.38 2.76
CA ASN A 258 -11.30 30.20 3.95
C ASN A 258 -10.73 31.62 3.75
N ASP A 259 -9.69 31.74 2.93
CA ASP A 259 -9.09 33.02 2.56
C ASP A 259 -9.82 33.72 1.38
N GLY A 260 -10.91 33.11 0.84
CA GLY A 260 -11.71 33.65 -0.25
C GLY A 260 -11.04 33.55 -1.62
N ILE A 261 -10.06 32.67 -1.78
CA ILE A 261 -9.31 32.44 -3.02
C ILE A 261 -10.02 31.35 -3.81
N SER A 262 -10.37 31.66 -5.06
CA SER A 262 -11.10 30.77 -5.96
C SER A 262 -10.16 29.83 -6.74
N VAL A 263 -10.56 28.56 -6.85
CA VAL A 263 -9.91 27.54 -7.67
C VAL A 263 -10.91 27.15 -8.78
N PRO A 264 -10.54 27.24 -10.07
CA PRO A 264 -9.21 27.53 -10.64
C PRO A 264 -8.94 29.01 -10.95
N GLU A 265 -9.87 29.93 -10.72
CA GLU A 265 -9.86 31.31 -11.26
C GLU A 265 -8.67 32.13 -10.74
N ASP A 266 -8.39 32.12 -9.43
CA ASP A 266 -7.29 32.83 -8.82
C ASP A 266 -5.99 32.01 -8.80
N ILE A 267 -6.10 30.68 -8.55
CA ILE A 267 -4.99 29.75 -8.54
C ILE A 267 -5.48 28.34 -8.92
N LYS A 268 -4.71 27.62 -9.70
CA LYS A 268 -4.99 26.23 -10.03
C LYS A 268 -4.46 25.29 -8.95
N LEU A 269 -5.07 24.08 -8.87
CA LEU A 269 -4.73 23.11 -7.83
C LEU A 269 -4.72 21.69 -8.43
N CYS A 270 -3.68 20.90 -8.14
CA CYS A 270 -3.65 19.50 -8.51
C CYS A 270 -2.97 18.61 -7.45
N SER A 271 -3.13 17.30 -7.58
CA SER A 271 -2.61 16.31 -6.64
C SER A 271 -1.87 15.18 -7.34
N PHE A 272 -0.76 14.71 -6.73
CA PHE A 272 -0.05 13.51 -7.17
C PHE A 272 -0.66 12.20 -6.62
N TYR A 273 -1.84 12.26 -6.02
CA TYR A 273 -2.64 11.10 -5.68
C TYR A 273 -4.12 11.43 -5.74
N ASP A 274 -4.91 10.54 -6.36
CA ASP A 274 -6.35 10.68 -6.49
C ASP A 274 -7.12 9.90 -5.41
N SER A 275 -8.24 10.47 -4.97
CA SER A 275 -9.21 9.80 -4.12
C SER A 275 -10.62 10.35 -4.35
N ASN A 276 -11.63 9.64 -3.81
CA ASN A 276 -13.01 10.13 -3.84
C ASN A 276 -13.16 11.51 -3.20
N LEU A 277 -12.29 11.85 -2.24
CA LEU A 277 -12.28 13.15 -1.59
C LEU A 277 -12.05 14.27 -2.62
N LEU A 278 -11.10 14.08 -3.54
CA LEU A 278 -10.72 15.06 -4.55
C LEU A 278 -11.66 15.05 -5.78
N SER A 279 -12.15 13.87 -6.17
CA SER A 279 -13.05 13.75 -7.32
C SER A 279 -14.44 14.32 -7.06
N THR A 280 -14.89 14.38 -5.79
CA THR A 280 -16.19 14.90 -5.37
C THR A 280 -16.14 16.30 -4.78
N SER A 281 -14.95 16.90 -4.63
CA SER A 281 -14.76 18.28 -4.16
C SER A 281 -15.31 19.30 -5.17
N LYS A 282 -15.42 20.55 -4.74
CA LYS A 282 -15.83 21.68 -5.59
C LYS A 282 -14.80 22.81 -5.48
N PRO A 283 -14.03 23.03 -6.58
CA PRO A 283 -14.03 22.27 -7.85
C PRO A 283 -13.51 20.85 -7.68
N SER A 284 -13.81 19.97 -8.63
CA SER A 284 -13.19 18.65 -8.70
C SER A 284 -11.70 18.78 -9.06
N ILE A 285 -10.83 18.00 -8.39
CA ILE A 285 -9.38 18.22 -8.45
C ILE A 285 -8.71 17.32 -9.48
N THR A 286 -7.91 17.92 -10.36
CA THR A 286 -6.98 17.23 -11.26
C THR A 286 -5.96 16.43 -10.45
N SER A 287 -5.84 15.11 -10.74
CA SER A 287 -5.01 14.24 -9.90
C SER A 287 -4.46 13.02 -10.64
N LEU A 288 -3.41 12.42 -10.07
CA LEU A 288 -2.85 11.14 -10.49
C LEU A 288 -3.59 9.99 -9.83
N TYR A 289 -4.19 9.14 -10.64
CA TYR A 289 -4.82 7.90 -10.17
C TYR A 289 -3.83 6.74 -10.24
N PHE A 290 -3.70 6.03 -9.13
CA PHE A 290 -3.00 4.76 -8.99
C PHE A 290 -3.93 3.71 -8.40
N ASP A 291 -3.82 2.47 -8.87
CA ASP A 291 -4.60 1.35 -8.32
C ASP A 291 -3.91 0.77 -7.07
N ALA A 292 -4.14 1.39 -5.92
CA ALA A 292 -3.60 0.93 -4.64
C ALA A 292 -4.14 -0.47 -4.25
N LYS A 293 -5.34 -0.85 -4.72
CA LYS A 293 -5.87 -2.20 -4.50
C LYS A 293 -5.04 -3.25 -5.24
N LYS A 294 -4.71 -2.98 -6.50
CA LYS A 294 -3.83 -3.84 -7.31
C LYS A 294 -2.44 -3.94 -6.67
N LEU A 295 -1.90 -2.83 -6.17
CA LEU A 295 -0.61 -2.82 -5.46
C LEU A 295 -0.62 -3.74 -4.24
N GLY A 296 -1.65 -3.66 -3.40
CA GLY A 296 -1.82 -4.56 -2.25
C GLY A 296 -1.94 -6.03 -2.63
N ALA A 297 -2.69 -6.33 -3.69
CA ALA A 297 -2.81 -7.70 -4.22
C ALA A 297 -1.45 -8.23 -4.73
N GLN A 298 -0.67 -7.39 -5.42
CA GLN A 298 0.66 -7.75 -5.93
C GLN A 298 1.65 -8.08 -4.81
N CYS A 299 1.58 -7.36 -3.68
CA CYS A 299 2.39 -7.69 -2.51
C CYS A 299 2.15 -9.13 -2.04
N ILE A 300 0.90 -9.56 -1.94
CA ILE A 300 0.55 -10.92 -1.54
C ILE A 300 1.01 -11.95 -2.58
N GLU A 301 0.83 -11.67 -3.86
CA GLU A 301 1.29 -12.56 -4.95
C GLU A 301 2.78 -12.87 -4.81
N ILE A 302 3.58 -11.85 -4.66
CA ILE A 302 5.03 -11.99 -4.51
C ILE A 302 5.38 -12.72 -3.21
N LEU A 303 4.74 -12.41 -2.08
CA LEU A 303 4.97 -13.10 -0.82
C LEU A 303 4.64 -14.58 -0.87
N MET A 304 3.53 -14.97 -1.53
CA MET A 304 3.16 -16.38 -1.66
C MET A 304 4.18 -17.15 -2.49
N ARG A 305 4.65 -16.56 -3.59
CA ARG A 305 5.74 -17.16 -4.39
C ARG A 305 7.03 -17.32 -3.57
N ASN A 306 7.37 -16.31 -2.78
CA ASN A 306 8.54 -16.39 -1.88
C ASN A 306 8.39 -17.50 -0.84
N LEU A 307 7.21 -17.63 -0.20
CA LEU A 307 6.90 -18.69 0.75
C LEU A 307 6.99 -20.10 0.13
N ASP A 308 6.79 -20.21 -1.17
CA ASP A 308 6.93 -21.46 -1.91
C ASP A 308 8.37 -21.70 -2.45
N GLY A 309 9.30 -20.79 -2.09
CA GLY A 309 10.75 -20.92 -2.36
C GLY A 309 11.22 -20.29 -3.66
N GLU A 310 10.39 -19.47 -4.32
CA GLU A 310 10.82 -18.70 -5.47
C GLU A 310 11.62 -17.47 -5.03
N SER A 311 12.57 -17.04 -5.84
CA SER A 311 13.28 -15.78 -5.62
C SER A 311 12.34 -14.60 -5.90
N VAL A 312 12.32 -13.62 -5.01
CA VAL A 312 11.53 -12.38 -5.16
C VAL A 312 12.30 -11.37 -6.00
N THR A 313 11.60 -10.74 -6.94
CA THR A 313 12.10 -9.62 -7.73
C THR A 313 11.30 -8.37 -7.38
N ASN A 314 11.99 -7.22 -7.34
CA ASN A 314 11.32 -5.92 -7.18
C ASN A 314 10.43 -5.62 -8.38
N GLU A 315 9.29 -4.98 -8.14
CA GLU A 315 8.31 -4.68 -9.18
C GLU A 315 7.86 -3.22 -9.12
N ILE A 316 7.81 -2.58 -10.28
CA ILE A 316 7.27 -1.23 -10.44
C ILE A 316 6.02 -1.31 -11.32
N LEU A 317 4.88 -0.94 -10.77
CA LEU A 317 3.61 -0.83 -11.50
C LEU A 317 3.58 0.50 -12.28
N THR A 318 3.58 0.42 -13.60
CA THR A 318 3.64 1.59 -14.49
C THR A 318 2.28 2.09 -14.95
N ASP A 319 1.20 1.43 -14.54
CA ASP A 319 -0.17 1.80 -14.86
C ASP A 319 -0.65 2.90 -13.90
N TYR A 320 -0.65 4.12 -14.40
CA TYR A 320 -1.26 5.28 -13.77
C TYR A 320 -2.09 6.07 -14.79
N ASN A 321 -3.01 6.89 -14.31
CA ASN A 321 -3.81 7.76 -15.15
C ASN A 321 -3.82 9.19 -14.61
N ILE A 322 -3.76 10.17 -15.51
CA ILE A 322 -3.97 11.57 -15.17
C ILE A 322 -5.46 11.87 -15.35
N GLN A 323 -6.11 12.23 -14.25
CA GLN A 323 -7.51 12.64 -14.21
C GLN A 323 -7.57 14.16 -14.29
N MET A 324 -7.72 14.71 -15.52
CA MET A 324 -7.92 16.16 -15.69
C MET A 324 -9.33 16.52 -15.26
N ARG A 325 -9.44 17.57 -14.41
CA ARG A 325 -10.71 18.02 -13.79
C ARG A 325 -10.77 19.55 -13.68
N ASP A 326 -11.85 20.06 -13.10
CA ASP A 326 -12.19 21.50 -13.06
C ASP A 326 -11.10 22.38 -12.46
N SER A 327 -10.30 21.87 -11.53
CA SER A 327 -9.30 22.67 -10.80
C SER A 327 -8.09 23.13 -11.61
N THR A 328 -7.94 22.65 -12.86
CA THR A 328 -6.84 23.05 -13.74
C THR A 328 -7.28 23.39 -15.18
N VAL A 329 -8.55 23.22 -15.46
CA VAL A 329 -9.15 23.47 -16.79
C VAL A 329 -9.68 24.89 -16.89
#